data_c863d507609acdadb77673864bd54bc5
#
_entry.id   c863d507609acdadb77673864bd54bc5
#
_cell.length_a   1.000
_cell.length_b   1.000
_cell.length_c   1.000
_cell.angle_alpha   90.00
_cell.angle_beta   90.00
_cell.angle_gamma   90.00
#
_symmetry.space_group_name_H-M   'P 1'
#
loop_
_entity.id
_entity.type
_entity.pdbx_description
1 polymer ?
#
loop_
_entity_poly.entity_id
_entity_poly.type
_entity_poly.pdbx_seq_one_letter_code
_entity_poly.pdbx_strand_id
1 'polypeptide(L)'
;MKAILALFSLLALSSCATVDRQSKSQLVGDWRYSDQTQSCRYSFRRDGSFSGEVRRGKELVLKFTGRWKIHDRALNYVYLTEAFGRIPRGTTDRDQLLEVKKDSFLIEAANGDRRRYLRVN
;
A
#
# COMPACT_ATOMS: atom_id res chain seq x y z
N MET A 1 -26.94 0.92 31.04
CA MET A 1 -25.81 0.02 30.74
C MET A 1 -25.82 -0.48 29.30
N LYS A 2 -26.93 -1.01 28.78
CA LYS A 2 -27.01 -1.52 27.40
C LYS A 2 -26.76 -0.43 26.34
N ALA A 3 -27.21 0.79 26.55
CA ALA A 3 -27.02 1.93 25.66
C ALA A 3 -25.53 2.36 25.56
N ILE A 4 -24.79 2.24 26.66
CA ILE A 4 -23.36 2.57 26.69
C ILE A 4 -22.53 1.56 25.90
N LEU A 5 -22.88 0.27 25.97
CA LEU A 5 -22.21 -0.79 25.20
C LEU A 5 -22.42 -0.62 23.69
N ALA A 6 -23.64 -0.24 23.27
CA ALA A 6 -23.95 0.02 21.87
C ALA A 6 -23.17 1.24 21.35
N LEU A 7 -23.00 2.27 22.16
CA LEU A 7 -22.21 3.46 21.82
C LEU A 7 -20.73 3.12 21.62
N PHE A 8 -20.18 2.21 22.44
CA PHE A 8 -18.80 1.76 22.34
C PHE A 8 -18.55 1.01 21.02
N SER A 9 -19.47 0.16 20.57
CA SER A 9 -19.38 -0.54 19.30
C SER A 9 -19.37 0.42 18.10
N LEU A 10 -20.21 1.45 18.13
CA LEU A 10 -20.26 2.48 17.09
C LEU A 10 -18.96 3.29 17.02
N LEU A 11 -18.37 3.63 18.16
CA LEU A 11 -17.10 4.33 18.22
C LEU A 11 -15.95 3.50 17.66
N ALA A 12 -15.92 2.18 17.91
CA ALA A 12 -14.91 1.29 17.38
C ALA A 12 -14.96 1.21 15.85
N LEU A 13 -16.16 1.11 15.24
CA LEU A 13 -16.33 1.09 13.78
C LEU A 13 -15.91 2.43 13.15
N SER A 14 -16.28 3.57 13.73
CA SER A 14 -15.86 4.89 13.29
C SER A 14 -14.35 5.06 13.37
N SER A 15 -13.72 4.50 14.41
CA SER A 15 -12.28 4.55 14.62
C SER A 15 -11.51 3.83 13.50
N CYS A 16 -11.96 2.65 13.05
CA CYS A 16 -11.34 1.91 11.96
C CYS A 16 -11.39 2.67 10.64
N ALA A 17 -12.54 3.23 10.28
CA ALA A 17 -12.71 4.03 9.07
C ALA A 17 -11.83 5.30 9.10
N THR A 18 -11.68 5.92 10.26
CA THR A 18 -10.83 7.09 10.45
C THR A 18 -9.35 6.74 10.28
N VAL A 19 -8.91 5.60 10.83
CA VAL A 19 -7.53 5.11 10.69
C VAL A 19 -7.20 4.85 9.23
N ASP A 20 -8.09 4.21 8.46
CA ASP A 20 -7.89 3.95 7.03
C ASP A 20 -7.75 5.25 6.24
N ARG A 21 -8.57 6.27 6.52
CA ARG A 21 -8.46 7.58 5.86
C ARG A 21 -7.17 8.30 6.20
N GLN A 22 -6.72 8.26 7.45
CA GLN A 22 -5.45 8.83 7.86
C GLN A 22 -4.28 8.13 7.18
N SER A 23 -4.31 6.81 7.13
CA SER A 23 -3.29 6.00 6.45
C SER A 23 -3.23 6.31 4.97
N LYS A 24 -4.39 6.45 4.30
CA LYS A 24 -4.44 6.86 2.90
C LYS A 24 -3.77 8.21 2.69
N SER A 25 -4.10 9.20 3.50
CA SER A 25 -3.52 10.54 3.42
C SER A 25 -2.01 10.51 3.60
N GLN A 26 -1.51 9.70 4.54
CA GLN A 26 -0.09 9.55 4.82
C GLN A 26 0.67 8.80 3.72
N LEU A 27 0.02 7.86 3.03
CA LEU A 27 0.64 7.06 1.98
C LEU A 27 0.73 7.77 0.63
N VAL A 28 -0.02 8.83 0.40
CA VAL A 28 0.14 9.63 -0.82
C VAL A 28 1.57 10.15 -0.90
N GLY A 29 2.23 9.89 -2.04
CA GLY A 29 3.62 10.31 -2.27
C GLY A 29 4.45 9.22 -2.93
N ASP A 30 5.75 9.42 -2.90
CA ASP A 30 6.72 8.55 -3.54
C ASP A 30 7.51 7.78 -2.48
N TRP A 31 7.71 6.48 -2.74
CA TRP A 31 8.29 5.55 -1.80
C TRP A 31 9.30 4.65 -2.47
N ARG A 32 10.29 4.18 -1.71
CA ARG A 32 11.28 3.21 -2.18
C ARG A 32 11.48 2.09 -1.16
N TYR A 33 11.80 0.92 -1.68
CA TYR A 33 12.24 -0.24 -0.94
C TYR A 33 13.41 -0.86 -1.67
N SER A 34 14.41 -1.36 -0.94
CA SER A 34 15.48 -2.13 -1.55
C SER A 34 15.97 -3.22 -0.59
N ASP A 35 16.37 -4.33 -1.18
CA ASP A 35 17.06 -5.41 -0.49
C ASP A 35 18.28 -5.85 -1.33
N GLN A 36 18.86 -7.01 -1.03
CA GLN A 36 20.05 -7.49 -1.72
C GLN A 36 19.80 -7.88 -3.17
N THR A 37 18.55 -8.16 -3.55
CA THR A 37 18.21 -8.68 -4.87
C THR A 37 17.50 -7.66 -5.75
N GLN A 38 16.73 -6.74 -5.17
CA GLN A 38 15.89 -5.83 -5.94
C GLN A 38 15.67 -4.49 -5.25
N SER A 39 15.26 -3.52 -6.05
CA SER A 39 14.77 -2.23 -5.57
C SER A 39 13.42 -1.93 -6.20
N CYS A 40 12.54 -1.32 -5.42
CA CYS A 40 11.18 -0.98 -5.83
C CYS A 40 10.94 0.50 -5.60
N ARG A 41 10.23 1.15 -6.52
CA ARG A 41 9.71 2.51 -6.35
C ARG A 41 8.22 2.50 -6.62
N TYR A 42 7.46 3.18 -5.74
CA TYR A 42 6.02 3.33 -5.85
C TYR A 42 5.65 4.80 -5.73
N SER A 43 4.67 5.21 -6.52
CA SER A 43 4.03 6.52 -6.40
C SER A 43 2.55 6.31 -6.19
N PHE A 44 2.05 6.74 -5.03
CA PHE A 44 0.62 6.68 -4.68
C PHE A 44 0.03 8.07 -4.81
N ARG A 45 -1.01 8.21 -5.62
CA ARG A 45 -1.67 9.48 -5.86
C ARG A 45 -3.00 9.54 -5.14
N ARG A 46 -3.39 10.74 -4.78
CA ARG A 46 -4.62 11.01 -4.03
C ARG A 46 -5.89 10.57 -4.78
N ASP A 47 -5.85 10.57 -6.12
CA ASP A 47 -6.97 10.14 -6.97
C ASP A 47 -7.18 8.62 -6.99
N GLY A 48 -6.34 7.85 -6.29
CA GLY A 48 -6.42 6.40 -6.25
C GLY A 48 -5.60 5.69 -7.33
N SER A 49 -4.88 6.43 -8.17
CA SER A 49 -3.95 5.82 -9.11
C SER A 49 -2.60 5.56 -8.44
N PHE A 50 -1.88 4.56 -8.92
CA PHE A 50 -0.50 4.33 -8.52
C PHE A 50 0.34 3.91 -9.72
N SER A 51 1.63 4.09 -9.58
CA SER A 51 2.61 3.56 -10.52
C SER A 51 3.79 3.01 -9.72
N GLY A 52 4.53 2.12 -10.36
CA GLY A 52 5.72 1.58 -9.71
C GLY A 52 6.65 0.93 -10.70
N GLU A 53 7.86 0.68 -10.22
CA GLU A 53 8.86 -0.05 -10.97
C GLU A 53 9.71 -0.92 -10.04
N VAL A 54 10.20 -2.02 -10.57
CA VAL A 54 11.11 -2.93 -9.87
C VAL A 54 12.35 -3.11 -10.72
N ARG A 55 13.51 -2.99 -10.09
CA ARG A 55 14.82 -3.19 -10.72
C ARG A 55 15.58 -4.29 -10.02
N ARG A 56 16.35 -5.04 -10.80
CA ARG A 56 17.39 -5.95 -10.32
C ARG A 56 18.72 -5.38 -10.76
N GLY A 57 19.50 -4.87 -9.82
CA GLY A 57 20.65 -4.06 -10.16
C GLY A 57 20.24 -2.85 -10.98
N LYS A 58 20.79 -2.70 -12.17
CA LYS A 58 20.44 -1.61 -13.10
C LYS A 58 19.31 -1.97 -14.06
N GLU A 59 18.90 -3.25 -14.11
CA GLU A 59 17.89 -3.72 -15.04
C GLU A 59 16.48 -3.44 -14.54
N LEU A 60 15.67 -2.78 -15.36
CA LEU A 60 14.25 -2.59 -15.11
C LEU A 60 13.52 -3.89 -15.46
N VAL A 61 12.93 -4.55 -14.46
CA VAL A 61 12.26 -5.83 -14.65
C VAL A 61 10.75 -5.76 -14.63
N LEU A 62 10.18 -4.74 -13.97
CA LEU A 62 8.74 -4.45 -13.96
C LEU A 62 8.52 -2.95 -13.99
N LYS A 63 7.49 -2.52 -14.71
CA LYS A 63 7.00 -1.14 -14.69
C LYS A 63 5.49 -1.18 -14.89
N PHE A 64 4.74 -0.68 -13.91
CA PHE A 64 3.29 -0.89 -13.86
C PHE A 64 2.54 0.33 -13.38
N THR A 65 1.26 0.35 -13.72
CA THR A 65 0.29 1.32 -13.20
C THR A 65 -0.94 0.58 -12.74
N GLY A 66 -1.76 1.24 -11.94
CA GLY A 66 -3.02 0.66 -11.48
C GLY A 66 -3.77 1.57 -10.54
N ARG A 67 -4.61 0.95 -9.72
CA ARG A 67 -5.41 1.60 -8.70
C ARG A 67 -5.08 1.02 -7.33
N TRP A 68 -5.13 1.87 -6.31
CA TRP A 68 -4.86 1.48 -4.94
C TRP A 68 -5.94 2.00 -4.01
N LYS A 69 -6.14 1.29 -2.92
CA LYS A 69 -7.00 1.72 -1.83
C LYS A 69 -6.55 1.09 -0.53
N ILE A 70 -6.88 1.74 0.57
CA ILE A 70 -6.73 1.15 1.90
C ILE A 70 -8.11 0.79 2.39
N HIS A 71 -8.27 -0.46 2.78
CA HIS A 71 -9.47 -0.98 3.38
C HIS A 71 -9.08 -1.97 4.47
N ASP A 72 -9.63 -1.77 5.66
CA ASP A 72 -9.43 -2.67 6.80
C ASP A 72 -7.94 -2.90 7.10
N ARG A 73 -7.17 -1.80 7.13
CA ARG A 73 -5.73 -1.75 7.37
C ARG A 73 -4.91 -2.57 6.37
N ALA A 74 -5.43 -2.76 5.19
CA ALA A 74 -4.72 -3.41 4.12
C ALA A 74 -4.61 -2.50 2.92
N LEU A 75 -3.45 -2.56 2.28
CA LEU A 75 -3.16 -1.86 1.03
C LEU A 75 -3.53 -2.80 -0.10
N ASN A 76 -4.53 -2.42 -0.88
CA ASN A 76 -5.08 -3.24 -1.97
C ASN A 76 -4.74 -2.60 -3.30
N TYR A 77 -4.27 -3.42 -4.23
CA TYR A 77 -3.86 -3.00 -5.58
C TYR A 77 -4.65 -3.73 -6.65
N VAL A 78 -4.95 -3.02 -7.72
CA VAL A 78 -5.38 -3.62 -8.99
C VAL A 78 -4.42 -3.12 -10.06
N TYR A 79 -3.72 -4.04 -10.72
CA TYR A 79 -2.79 -3.69 -11.80
C TYR A 79 -3.55 -3.50 -13.11
N LEU A 80 -3.30 -2.41 -13.80
CA LEU A 80 -3.95 -2.08 -15.08
C LEU A 80 -3.00 -2.20 -16.25
N THR A 81 -1.73 -1.80 -16.11
CA THR A 81 -0.73 -1.91 -17.15
C THR A 81 0.58 -2.45 -16.58
N GLU A 82 1.33 -3.17 -17.41
CA GLU A 82 2.70 -3.53 -17.11
C GLU A 82 3.49 -3.59 -18.43
N ALA A 83 4.65 -2.94 -18.46
CA ALA A 83 5.39 -2.65 -19.69
C ALA A 83 5.92 -3.90 -20.43
N PHE A 84 6.16 -5.01 -19.70
CA PHE A 84 6.76 -6.22 -20.25
C PHE A 84 5.77 -7.38 -20.36
N GLY A 85 4.50 -7.15 -20.06
CA GLY A 85 3.46 -8.17 -20.10
C GLY A 85 3.57 -9.23 -19.01
N ARG A 86 4.27 -8.95 -17.93
CA ARG A 86 4.52 -9.92 -16.83
C ARG A 86 3.41 -9.95 -15.79
N ILE A 87 2.61 -8.91 -15.72
CA ILE A 87 1.47 -8.84 -14.81
C ILE A 87 0.22 -8.63 -15.66
N PRO A 88 -0.69 -9.61 -15.71
CA PRO A 88 -1.93 -9.46 -16.47
C PRO A 88 -2.81 -8.34 -15.92
N ARG A 89 -3.50 -7.63 -16.82
CA ARG A 89 -4.46 -6.58 -16.44
C ARG A 89 -5.53 -7.17 -15.51
N GLY A 90 -5.83 -6.45 -14.43
CA GLY A 90 -6.82 -6.86 -13.45
C GLY A 90 -6.26 -7.75 -12.33
N THR A 91 -4.97 -8.08 -12.37
CA THR A 91 -4.31 -8.77 -11.25
C THR A 91 -4.44 -7.93 -9.99
N THR A 92 -4.78 -8.59 -8.88
CA THR A 92 -4.92 -7.94 -7.57
C THR A 92 -3.82 -8.40 -6.63
N ASP A 93 -3.47 -7.54 -5.70
CA ASP A 93 -2.53 -7.87 -4.62
C ASP A 93 -2.98 -7.16 -3.36
N ARG A 94 -2.51 -7.65 -2.21
CA ARG A 94 -2.90 -7.11 -0.91
C ARG A 94 -1.75 -7.26 0.08
N ASP A 95 -1.38 -6.13 0.70
CA ASP A 95 -0.37 -6.08 1.76
C ASP A 95 -1.01 -5.56 3.05
N GLN A 96 -0.76 -6.24 4.16
CA GLN A 96 -1.22 -5.79 5.46
C GLN A 96 -0.36 -4.60 5.91
N LEU A 97 -1.00 -3.49 6.28
CA LEU A 97 -0.30 -2.35 6.87
C LEU A 97 -0.04 -2.63 8.35
N LEU A 98 1.22 -2.73 8.72
CA LEU A 98 1.62 -2.96 10.10
C LEU A 98 1.93 -1.64 10.82
N GLU A 99 2.48 -0.68 10.11
CA GLU A 99 2.91 0.59 10.67
C GLU A 99 2.93 1.65 9.58
N VAL A 100 2.39 2.84 9.86
CA VAL A 100 2.45 3.99 8.96
C VAL A 100 2.98 5.16 9.74
N LYS A 101 4.09 5.73 9.28
CA LYS A 101 4.72 6.92 9.81
C LYS A 101 4.85 7.98 8.72
N LYS A 102 5.26 9.19 9.07
CA LYS A 102 5.45 10.29 8.12
C LYS A 102 6.41 9.90 6.97
N ASP A 103 7.53 9.26 7.29
CA ASP A 103 8.62 9.01 6.34
C ASP A 103 8.84 7.53 6.03
N SER A 104 8.03 6.63 6.61
CA SER A 104 8.13 5.19 6.36
C SER A 104 6.80 4.49 6.56
N PHE A 105 6.64 3.34 5.91
CA PHE A 105 5.57 2.41 6.26
C PHE A 105 6.08 0.96 6.17
N LEU A 106 5.48 0.10 6.98
CA LEU A 106 5.82 -1.32 7.05
C LEU A 106 4.61 -2.14 6.62
N ILE A 107 4.84 -3.07 5.70
CA ILE A 107 3.81 -4.02 5.27
C ILE A 107 4.22 -5.46 5.53
N GLU A 108 3.23 -6.33 5.57
CA GLU A 108 3.42 -7.77 5.49
C GLU A 108 2.70 -8.28 4.25
N ALA A 109 3.47 -8.87 3.33
CA ALA A 109 2.94 -9.44 2.10
C ALA A 109 2.21 -10.76 2.38
N ALA A 110 1.46 -11.25 1.39
CA ALA A 110 0.68 -12.49 1.52
C ALA A 110 1.53 -13.71 1.87
N ASN A 111 2.81 -13.72 1.45
CA ASN A 111 3.76 -14.80 1.77
C ASN A 111 4.43 -14.66 3.14
N GLY A 112 4.08 -13.63 3.92
CA GLY A 112 4.64 -13.37 5.25
C GLY A 112 5.88 -12.47 5.26
N ASP A 113 6.41 -12.11 4.10
CA ASP A 113 7.56 -11.20 4.02
C ASP A 113 7.17 -9.81 4.52
N ARG A 114 8.05 -9.19 5.29
CA ARG A 114 7.88 -7.82 5.75
C ARG A 114 8.80 -6.89 4.98
N ARG A 115 8.25 -5.72 4.57
CA ARG A 115 8.99 -4.72 3.81
C ARG A 115 8.73 -3.34 4.38
N ARG A 116 9.82 -2.61 4.62
CA ARG A 116 9.75 -1.22 5.05
C ARG A 116 10.04 -0.32 3.86
N TYR A 117 9.08 0.53 3.53
CA TYR A 117 9.21 1.54 2.49
C TYR A 117 9.61 2.86 3.12
N LEU A 118 10.51 3.58 2.46
CA LEU A 118 10.99 4.88 2.88
C LEU A 118 10.50 5.95 1.89
N ARG A 119 10.10 7.10 2.42
CA ARG A 119 9.64 8.21 1.58
C ARG A 119 10.80 8.77 0.78
N VAL A 120 10.53 9.02 -0.51
CA VAL A 120 11.45 9.71 -1.41
C VAL A 120 11.00 11.17 -1.49
N ASN A 121 11.92 12.08 -1.27
CA ASN A 121 11.65 13.53 -1.38
C ASN A 121 11.97 14.04 -2.79
#